data_a9c2ae354515b5eaaf805bc42f2f61a2
#
_entry.id   a9c2ae354515b5eaaf805bc42f2f61a2
#
_cell.length_a   1.000
_cell.length_b   1.000
_cell.length_c   1.000
_cell.angle_alpha   90.00
_cell.angle_beta   90.00
_cell.angle_gamma   90.00
#
_symmetry.space_group_name_H-M   'P 1'
#
loop_
_entity.id
_entity.type
_entity.pdbx_description
1 polymer ?
#
loop_
_entity_poly.entity_id
_entity_poly.type
_entity_poly.pdbx_seq_one_letter_code
_entity_poly.pdbx_strand_id
1 'polypeptide(L)'
;MTNPFYPNLFSPVELGGYTLRNRIIHASIVTQYVVNHAPSEKLLNYYRSRAAGGAGAIITEPIAMTAHNRLSSRLRAWDDAGLDQLKLAADTVSDVGSGAECVWADAKTLSIYF
;
A
#
# COMPACT_ATOMS: atom_id res chain seq x y z
N MET A 1 -15.65 -0.13 14.92
CA MET A 1 -16.27 1.17 15.21
C MET A 1 -17.56 1.28 14.41
N THR A 2 -18.67 1.55 15.02
CA THR A 2 -19.93 1.78 14.33
C THR A 2 -20.09 3.29 14.07
N ASN A 3 -20.41 3.63 12.83
CA ASN A 3 -20.71 5.01 12.45
C ASN A 3 -22.20 5.13 12.13
N PRO A 4 -22.96 5.97 12.88
CA PRO A 4 -24.41 6.05 12.68
C PRO A 4 -24.81 6.70 11.35
N PHE A 5 -23.93 7.49 10.73
CA PHE A 5 -24.21 8.19 9.48
C PHE A 5 -23.84 7.34 8.26
N TYR A 6 -22.80 6.51 8.38
CA TYR A 6 -22.27 5.70 7.27
C TYR A 6 -21.98 4.27 7.73
N PRO A 7 -23.00 3.52 8.19
CA PRO A 7 -22.78 2.21 8.81
C PRO A 7 -22.17 1.18 7.85
N ASN A 8 -22.50 1.23 6.58
CA ASN A 8 -21.97 0.30 5.59
C ASN A 8 -20.50 0.60 5.24
N LEU A 9 -20.14 1.88 5.12
CA LEU A 9 -18.79 2.30 4.77
C LEU A 9 -17.78 1.90 5.86
N PHE A 10 -18.17 2.00 7.12
CA PHE A 10 -17.32 1.69 8.25
C PHE A 10 -17.51 0.29 8.82
N SER A 11 -18.26 -0.57 8.13
CA SER A 11 -18.35 -1.98 8.51
C SER A 11 -17.14 -2.75 7.98
N PRO A 12 -16.66 -3.77 8.71
CA PRO A 12 -15.61 -4.67 8.21
C PRO A 12 -16.02 -5.37 6.92
N VAL A 13 -15.03 -5.73 6.11
CA VAL A 13 -15.23 -6.49 4.88
C VAL A 13 -14.08 -7.49 4.70
N GLU A 14 -14.45 -8.71 4.28
CA GLU A 14 -13.48 -9.74 3.90
C GLU A 14 -13.03 -9.52 2.46
N LEU A 15 -11.72 -9.45 2.27
CA LEU A 15 -11.13 -9.28 0.93
C LEU A 15 -9.82 -10.07 0.85
N GLY A 16 -9.74 -11.03 -0.08
CA GLY A 16 -8.54 -11.82 -0.31
C GLY A 16 -8.05 -12.62 0.91
N GLY A 17 -8.96 -13.05 1.79
CA GLY A 17 -8.60 -13.74 3.02
C GLY A 17 -8.23 -12.83 4.19
N TYR A 18 -8.32 -11.52 4.01
CA TYR A 18 -8.06 -10.51 5.05
C TYR A 18 -9.33 -9.81 5.45
N THR A 19 -9.45 -9.48 6.72
CA THR A 19 -10.55 -8.65 7.24
C THR A 19 -10.11 -7.20 7.30
N LEU A 20 -10.64 -6.37 6.40
CA LEU A 20 -10.42 -4.93 6.43
C LEU A 20 -11.34 -4.30 7.47
N ARG A 21 -10.83 -3.32 8.23
CA ARG A 21 -11.61 -2.64 9.28
C ARG A 21 -12.76 -1.78 8.75
N ASN A 22 -12.69 -1.37 7.49
CA ASN A 22 -13.73 -0.61 6.79
C ASN A 22 -13.58 -0.78 5.28
N ARG A 23 -14.43 -0.10 4.52
CA ARG A 23 -14.49 -0.19 3.05
C ARG A 23 -13.82 0.97 2.33
N ILE A 24 -12.97 1.72 3.04
CA ILE A 24 -12.21 2.83 2.46
C ILE A 24 -10.86 2.30 2.00
N ILE A 25 -10.61 2.37 0.70
CA ILE A 25 -9.37 1.91 0.08
C ILE A 25 -8.69 3.10 -0.60
N HIS A 26 -7.45 3.37 -0.21
CA HIS A 26 -6.62 4.36 -0.88
C HIS A 26 -6.14 3.76 -2.22
N ALA A 27 -6.55 4.39 -3.32
CA ALA A 27 -6.20 3.92 -4.67
C ALA A 27 -4.71 4.11 -4.97
N SER A 28 -4.20 3.33 -5.93
CA SER A 28 -2.82 3.44 -6.41
C SER A 28 -2.59 4.80 -7.07
N ILE A 29 -1.66 5.56 -6.55
CA ILE A 29 -1.25 6.88 -7.05
C ILE A 29 0.26 6.94 -7.13
N VAL A 30 0.80 7.41 -8.25
CA VAL A 30 2.24 7.66 -8.41
C VAL A 30 2.58 8.97 -7.71
N THR A 31 3.28 8.89 -6.58
CA THR A 31 3.63 10.05 -5.77
C THR A 31 4.91 10.74 -6.20
N GLN A 32 5.78 10.01 -6.92
CA GLN A 32 7.16 10.41 -7.23
C GLN A 32 8.06 10.53 -5.98
N TYR A 33 7.71 9.85 -4.91
CA TYR A 33 8.49 9.83 -3.66
C TYR A 33 9.39 8.59 -3.56
N VAL A 34 9.41 7.75 -4.58
CA VAL A 34 10.36 6.64 -4.69
C VAL A 34 11.69 7.17 -5.20
N VAL A 35 12.78 6.79 -4.54
CA VAL A 35 14.14 7.19 -4.89
C VAL A 35 15.00 5.94 -5.09
N ASN A 36 15.60 5.79 -6.26
CA ASN A 36 16.46 4.65 -6.60
C ASN A 36 15.77 3.30 -6.30
N HIS A 37 14.53 3.13 -6.76
CA HIS A 37 13.73 1.92 -6.58
C HIS A 37 13.40 1.55 -5.13
N ALA A 38 13.59 2.47 -4.20
CA ALA A 38 13.30 2.26 -2.77
C ALA A 38 12.33 3.32 -2.25
N PRO A 39 11.50 2.98 -1.25
CA PRO A 39 10.63 3.96 -0.62
C PRO A 39 11.47 4.99 0.14
N SER A 40 11.23 6.27 -0.14
CA SER A 40 11.79 7.35 0.66
C SER A 40 11.03 7.48 1.98
N GLU A 41 11.62 8.17 2.96
CA GLU A 41 10.91 8.50 4.19
C GLU A 41 9.62 9.31 3.91
N LYS A 42 9.65 10.13 2.87
CA LYS A 42 8.48 10.89 2.42
C LYS A 42 7.35 9.97 1.95
N LEU A 43 7.67 8.90 1.22
CA LEU A 43 6.69 7.91 0.80
C LEU A 43 6.12 7.13 1.98
N LEU A 44 6.99 6.69 2.90
CA LEU A 44 6.55 5.98 4.11
C LEU A 44 5.63 6.86 4.97
N ASN A 45 5.95 8.12 5.13
CA ASN A 45 5.10 9.08 5.85
C ASN A 45 3.77 9.32 5.12
N TYR A 46 3.78 9.33 3.80
CA TYR A 46 2.57 9.44 2.99
C TYR A 46 1.61 8.28 3.27
N TYR A 47 2.10 7.04 3.28
CA TYR A 47 1.30 5.87 3.59
C TYR A 47 0.88 5.83 5.07
N ARG A 48 1.80 6.14 5.97
CA ARG A 48 1.55 6.19 7.42
C ARG A 48 0.41 7.14 7.75
N SER A 49 0.39 8.32 7.17
CA SER A 49 -0.68 9.31 7.40
C SER A 49 -2.05 8.80 6.96
N ARG A 50 -2.13 8.11 5.83
CA ARG A 50 -3.41 7.58 5.33
C ARG A 50 -3.88 6.39 6.16
N ALA A 51 -2.97 5.51 6.56
CA ALA A 51 -3.30 4.41 7.46
C ALA A 51 -3.79 4.93 8.82
N ALA A 52 -3.07 5.87 9.43
CA ALA A 52 -3.46 6.49 10.68
C ALA A 52 -4.78 7.28 10.56
N GLY A 53 -5.06 7.85 9.39
CA GLY A 53 -6.28 8.59 9.10
C GLY A 53 -7.53 7.73 8.93
N GLY A 54 -7.39 6.40 8.88
CA GLY A 54 -8.53 5.48 8.89
C GLY A 54 -8.74 4.64 7.65
N ALA A 55 -7.88 4.70 6.64
CA ALA A 55 -8.01 3.82 5.48
C ALA A 55 -7.98 2.34 5.91
N GLY A 56 -8.88 1.53 5.36
CA GLY A 56 -8.92 0.08 5.61
C GLY A 56 -7.83 -0.65 4.82
N ALA A 57 -7.49 -0.16 3.64
CA ALA A 57 -6.39 -0.67 2.85
C ALA A 57 -5.73 0.45 2.05
N ILE A 58 -4.47 0.23 1.69
CA ILE A 58 -3.69 1.13 0.83
C ILE A 58 -3.15 0.31 -0.32
N ILE A 59 -3.47 0.72 -1.55
CA ILE A 59 -2.86 0.18 -2.75
C ILE A 59 -1.62 1.01 -3.03
N THR A 60 -0.46 0.36 -3.08
CA THR A 60 0.80 1.05 -3.34
C THR A 60 0.86 1.59 -4.76
N GLU A 61 1.78 2.48 -5.01
CA GLU A 61 2.12 2.86 -6.37
C GLU A 61 2.74 1.68 -7.15
N PRO A 62 2.78 1.76 -8.50
CA PRO A 62 3.24 0.65 -9.33
C PRO A 62 4.64 0.19 -9.00
N ILE A 63 4.84 -1.12 -8.99
CA ILE A 63 6.09 -1.79 -8.65
C ILE A 63 6.72 -2.36 -9.92
N ALA A 64 8.01 -2.13 -10.11
CA ALA A 64 8.77 -2.72 -11.20
C ALA A 64 9.11 -4.18 -10.88
N MET A 65 8.63 -5.09 -11.69
CA MET A 65 8.81 -6.53 -11.50
C MET A 65 10.11 -7.06 -12.14
N THR A 66 10.75 -6.28 -12.99
CA THR A 66 11.98 -6.68 -13.67
C THR A 66 13.00 -5.54 -13.71
N ALA A 67 14.30 -5.90 -13.71
CA ALA A 67 15.40 -4.94 -13.82
C ALA A 67 15.45 -4.18 -15.17
N HIS A 68 14.67 -4.61 -16.14
CA HIS A 68 14.54 -3.89 -17.42
C HIS A 68 13.72 -2.61 -17.32
N ASN A 69 12.99 -2.44 -16.22
CA ASN A 69 12.30 -1.18 -15.97
C ASN A 69 13.31 -0.13 -15.50
N ARG A 70 13.63 0.81 -16.38
CA ARG A 70 14.64 1.85 -16.14
C ARG A 70 14.16 3.04 -15.31
N LEU A 71 12.88 3.04 -14.92
CA LEU A 71 12.33 4.13 -14.14
C LEU A 71 12.70 3.96 -12.65
N SER A 72 13.74 4.67 -12.22
CA SER A 72 14.19 4.66 -10.81
C SER A 72 13.12 5.17 -9.83
N SER A 73 12.08 5.80 -10.36
CA SER A 73 10.90 6.25 -9.59
C SER A 73 9.88 5.14 -9.31
N ARG A 74 10.21 3.89 -9.61
CA ARG A 74 9.38 2.72 -9.28
C ARG A 74 10.02 1.89 -8.17
N LEU A 75 9.22 1.43 -7.22
CA LEU A 75 9.64 0.40 -6.29
C LEU A 75 10.03 -0.86 -7.06
N ARG A 76 10.93 -1.67 -6.52
CA ARG A 76 11.40 -2.87 -7.21
C ARG A 76 11.00 -4.14 -6.47
N ALA A 77 10.74 -5.21 -7.25
CA ALA A 77 10.41 -6.52 -6.73
C ALA A 77 11.22 -7.65 -7.41
N TRP A 78 12.33 -7.32 -8.08
CA TRP A 78 13.10 -8.32 -8.83
C TRP A 78 14.27 -8.92 -8.05
N ASP A 79 14.54 -8.48 -6.83
CA ASP A 79 15.61 -9.01 -5.98
C ASP A 79 15.23 -8.95 -4.48
N ASP A 80 16.01 -9.59 -3.65
CA ASP A 80 15.77 -9.67 -2.21
C ASP A 80 15.82 -8.29 -1.53
N ALA A 81 16.74 -7.43 -1.95
CA ALA A 81 16.81 -6.08 -1.42
C ALA A 81 15.54 -5.28 -1.72
N GLY A 82 14.94 -5.47 -2.90
CA GLY A 82 13.65 -4.91 -3.25
C GLY A 82 12.52 -5.45 -2.36
N LEU A 83 12.50 -6.75 -2.13
CA LEU A 83 11.49 -7.37 -1.25
C LEU A 83 11.58 -6.85 0.18
N ASP A 84 12.78 -6.64 0.71
CA ASP A 84 12.97 -6.06 2.04
C ASP A 84 12.38 -4.63 2.12
N GLN A 85 12.55 -3.83 1.08
CA GLN A 85 11.98 -2.48 1.01
C GLN A 85 10.44 -2.51 0.91
N LEU A 86 9.88 -3.46 0.18
CA LEU A 86 8.43 -3.65 0.11
C LEU A 86 7.87 -4.08 1.46
N LYS A 87 8.55 -4.97 2.16
CA LYS A 87 8.19 -5.37 3.53
C LYS A 87 8.20 -4.18 4.48
N LEU A 88 9.21 -3.32 4.40
CA LEU A 88 9.27 -2.09 5.20
C LEU A 88 8.04 -1.21 4.97
N ALA A 89 7.61 -1.04 3.73
CA ALA A 89 6.42 -0.26 3.42
C ALA A 89 5.15 -0.92 3.98
N ALA A 90 5.02 -2.24 3.87
CA ALA A 90 3.89 -2.99 4.43
C ALA A 90 3.84 -2.86 5.95
N ASP A 91 4.97 -3.06 6.64
CA ASP A 91 5.07 -2.94 8.09
C ASP A 91 4.71 -1.51 8.55
N THR A 92 5.13 -0.49 7.80
CA THR A 92 4.80 0.91 8.09
C THR A 92 3.29 1.15 8.08
N VAL A 93 2.57 0.55 7.16
CA VAL A 93 1.10 0.65 7.08
C VAL A 93 0.45 -0.10 8.23
N SER A 94 0.88 -1.33 8.49
CA SER A 94 0.30 -2.22 9.51
C SER A 94 0.54 -1.70 10.94
N ASP A 95 1.71 -1.10 11.20
CA ASP A 95 2.11 -0.66 12.55
C ASP A 95 1.30 0.53 13.06
N VAL A 96 0.82 1.41 12.18
CA VAL A 96 0.10 2.63 12.61
C VAL A 96 -1.40 2.53 12.47
N GLY A 97 -1.87 1.70 11.56
CA GLY A 97 -3.30 1.58 11.32
C GLY A 97 -3.81 0.25 11.82
N SER A 98 -4.40 0.19 13.00
CA SER A 98 -5.05 -1.02 13.48
C SER A 98 -6.02 -1.59 12.43
N GLY A 99 -5.62 -2.63 11.73
CA GLY A 99 -6.39 -3.27 10.67
C GLY A 99 -6.28 -2.61 9.28
N ALA A 100 -5.28 -1.75 9.06
CA ALA A 100 -4.95 -1.29 7.70
C ALA A 100 -4.05 -2.31 7.02
N GLU A 101 -4.37 -2.66 5.78
CA GLU A 101 -3.61 -3.60 4.97
C GLU A 101 -2.91 -2.91 3.81
N CYS A 102 -1.74 -3.42 3.45
CA CYS A 102 -1.01 -2.94 2.29
C CYS A 102 -1.25 -3.85 1.10
N VAL A 103 -1.65 -3.27 -0.01
CA VAL A 103 -1.96 -3.97 -1.25
C VAL A 103 -0.97 -3.52 -2.33
N TRP A 104 -0.38 -4.49 -3.04
CA TRP A 104 0.64 -4.22 -4.04
C TRP A 104 0.04 -4.10 -5.44
N ALA A 105 0.48 -3.09 -6.20
CA ALA A 105 0.09 -2.91 -7.58
C ALA A 105 1.26 -3.26 -8.53
N ASP A 106 1.01 -4.17 -9.47
CA ASP A 106 1.98 -4.50 -10.52
C ASP A 106 2.00 -3.40 -11.59
N ALA A 107 3.19 -2.95 -11.95
CA ALA A 107 3.39 -1.91 -12.95
C ALA A 107 3.03 -2.33 -14.38
N LYS A 108 3.00 -3.64 -14.67
CA LYS A 108 2.73 -4.15 -16.03
C LYS A 108 1.27 -4.50 -16.28
N THR A 109 0.65 -5.17 -15.33
CA THR A 109 -0.67 -5.78 -15.52
C THR A 109 -1.77 -5.08 -14.74
N LEU A 110 -1.43 -4.12 -13.89
CA LEU A 110 -2.33 -3.51 -12.91
C LEU A 110 -3.00 -4.56 -12.00
N SER A 111 -2.37 -5.73 -11.88
CA SER A 111 -2.83 -6.76 -10.95
C SER A 111 -2.58 -6.32 -9.52
N ILE A 112 -3.50 -6.67 -8.65
CA ILE A 112 -3.44 -6.33 -7.23
C ILE A 112 -3.09 -7.60 -6.46
N TYR A 113 -2.08 -7.52 -5.61
CA TYR A 113 -1.64 -8.63 -4.74
C TYR A 113 -1.78 -8.22 -3.28
N PHE A 114 -2.16 -9.18 -2.46
CA PHE A 114 -2.29 -9.02 -1.02
C PHE A 114 -1.11 -9.66 -0.29
#